data_75f5176b33ea8ce0af01b778503eaaf6
#
_entry.id   75f5176b33ea8ce0af01b778503eaaf6
#
_cell.length_a   1.000
_cell.length_b   1.000
_cell.length_c   1.000
_cell.angle_alpha   90.00
_cell.angle_beta   90.00
_cell.angle_gamma   90.00
#
_symmetry.space_group_name_H-M   'P 1'
#
loop_
_entity.id
_entity.type
_entity.pdbx_description
1 polymer ?
#
loop_
_entity_poly.entity_id
_entity_poly.type
_entity_poly.pdbx_seq_one_letter_code
_entity_poly.pdbx_strand_id
1 'polypeptide(L)'
;MPDTSPRSTAWLIVGVLWVVAALNYLDRIMVTTMRDSLTTAIPMTDAQFGLLTSVFLWVYGLLSPFAGFLADRFNRSRLIIGSLFIWSSLTWLTGHARTFEQLIVVRALMGVSEAAYLPAALALIADYHRGPTRSLATGIHMTGLSVGSALGGVGGWLAERHGWSAAFDVFGLFGIGYALVLVFMLKDAPRDGADDLSAAAPQQARLGEALRSLFGSGAFLLLLAFWSLLGVAGWAVIGWMPTYFKENFHLEQGAAGISATAYLYTAAMLGKLIGGAWADRWSRTQPRARILVPALGLFIAAPAVLLVAKTSLLALGIAGLSIYGLTRAFSEANLMPILCQISDPRYRATGYGVLNMFGTIVGGITINIGGSMRDAHVNVSLLFTIAAAGLLGCAILLIWVKPNAPRNAGANRDS
;
A
#
# COMPACT_ATOMS: atom_id res chain seq x y z
N MET A 1 26.47 21.71 -7.64
CA MET A 1 26.33 21.94 -9.08
C MET A 1 24.88 22.30 -9.36
N PRO A 2 24.54 23.24 -10.23
CA PRO A 2 23.15 23.58 -10.50
C PRO A 2 22.45 22.42 -11.20
N ASP A 3 21.22 22.17 -10.78
CA ASP A 3 20.28 21.20 -11.29
C ASP A 3 20.13 21.38 -12.82
N THR A 4 20.65 20.48 -13.63
CA THR A 4 20.72 20.64 -15.09
C THR A 4 19.40 20.32 -15.78
N SER A 5 18.41 19.75 -15.07
CA SER A 5 17.05 19.62 -15.57
C SER A 5 16.22 20.86 -15.24
N PRO A 6 15.42 21.40 -16.19
CA PRO A 6 14.49 22.49 -15.87
C PRO A 6 13.58 22.02 -14.72
N ARG A 7 13.44 22.82 -13.67
CA ARG A 7 12.56 22.50 -12.51
C ARG A 7 11.16 22.05 -12.94
N SER A 8 10.66 22.58 -14.06
CA SER A 8 9.39 22.19 -14.66
C SER A 8 9.35 20.72 -15.08
N THR A 9 10.45 20.17 -15.63
CA THR A 9 10.52 18.76 -16.05
C THR A 9 10.47 17.83 -14.84
N ALA A 10 11.18 18.12 -13.76
CA ALA A 10 11.17 17.31 -12.54
C ALA A 10 9.76 17.19 -11.94
N TRP A 11 9.02 18.31 -11.86
CA TRP A 11 7.63 18.29 -11.37
C TRP A 11 6.65 17.63 -12.34
N LEU A 12 6.88 17.75 -13.66
CA LEU A 12 6.10 17.03 -14.66
C LEU A 12 6.21 15.52 -14.46
N ILE A 13 7.45 15.02 -14.22
CA ILE A 13 7.69 13.60 -13.93
C ILE A 13 6.91 13.14 -12.69
N VAL A 14 6.88 13.94 -11.63
CA VAL A 14 6.04 13.63 -10.45
C VAL A 14 4.57 13.57 -10.81
N GLY A 15 4.07 14.52 -11.61
CA GLY A 15 2.68 14.56 -12.05
C GLY A 15 2.27 13.35 -12.88
N VAL A 16 3.09 12.94 -13.85
CA VAL A 16 2.77 11.77 -14.68
C VAL A 16 2.87 10.47 -13.88
N LEU A 17 3.84 10.35 -12.96
CA LEU A 17 3.95 9.20 -12.06
C LEU A 17 2.82 9.16 -11.01
N TRP A 18 2.26 10.30 -10.65
CA TRP A 18 1.09 10.36 -9.77
C TRP A 18 -0.13 9.67 -10.39
N VAL A 19 -0.37 9.87 -11.68
CA VAL A 19 -1.46 9.17 -12.41
C VAL A 19 -1.21 7.67 -12.44
N VAL A 20 0.05 7.24 -12.68
CA VAL A 20 0.41 5.80 -12.64
C VAL A 20 0.16 5.22 -11.25
N ALA A 21 0.51 5.95 -10.18
CA ALA A 21 0.27 5.56 -8.80
C ALA A 21 -1.24 5.41 -8.52
N ALA A 22 -2.06 6.34 -9.03
CA ALA A 22 -3.50 6.27 -8.88
C ALA A 22 -4.09 5.05 -9.60
N LEU A 23 -3.68 4.76 -10.83
CA LEU A 23 -4.10 3.57 -11.57
C LEU A 23 -3.72 2.28 -10.85
N ASN A 24 -2.48 2.19 -10.35
CA ASN A 24 -1.97 1.01 -9.66
C ASN A 24 -2.84 0.59 -8.45
N TYR A 25 -3.25 1.56 -7.62
CA TYR A 25 -4.09 1.26 -6.47
C TYR A 25 -5.58 1.17 -6.80
N LEU A 26 -6.05 1.87 -7.84
CA LEU A 26 -7.42 1.72 -8.33
C LEU A 26 -7.66 0.28 -8.81
N ASP A 27 -6.80 -0.27 -9.65
CA ASP A 27 -6.90 -1.65 -10.17
C ASP A 27 -6.91 -2.69 -9.05
N ARG A 28 -6.16 -2.43 -7.98
CA ARG A 28 -6.07 -3.30 -6.81
C ARG A 28 -7.36 -3.31 -5.99
N ILE A 29 -7.96 -2.15 -5.81
CA ILE A 29 -9.12 -1.96 -4.92
C ILE A 29 -10.44 -2.23 -5.63
N MET A 30 -10.59 -1.90 -6.92
CA MET A 30 -11.87 -1.98 -7.61
C MET A 30 -12.51 -3.37 -7.58
N VAL A 31 -11.71 -4.44 -7.61
CA VAL A 31 -12.22 -5.82 -7.55
C VAL A 31 -13.03 -6.06 -6.28
N THR A 32 -12.58 -5.52 -5.13
CA THR A 32 -13.28 -5.72 -3.84
C THR A 32 -14.64 -5.03 -3.80
N THR A 33 -14.89 -4.06 -4.69
CA THR A 33 -16.13 -3.28 -4.74
C THR A 33 -17.16 -3.84 -5.71
N MET A 34 -16.80 -4.83 -6.54
CA MET A 34 -17.68 -5.39 -7.57
C MET A 34 -18.01 -6.88 -7.36
N ARG A 35 -17.92 -7.36 -6.11
CA ARG A 35 -18.09 -8.77 -5.77
C ARG A 35 -19.36 -9.38 -6.40
N ASP A 36 -20.52 -8.78 -6.18
CA ASP A 36 -21.78 -9.38 -6.61
C ASP A 36 -21.91 -9.45 -8.13
N SER A 37 -21.53 -8.38 -8.84
CA SER A 37 -21.53 -8.39 -10.31
C SER A 37 -20.59 -9.46 -10.85
N LEU A 38 -19.43 -9.65 -10.23
CA LEU A 38 -18.42 -10.61 -10.65
C LEU A 38 -18.87 -12.07 -10.34
N THR A 39 -19.36 -12.34 -9.11
CA THR A 39 -19.79 -13.69 -8.71
C THR A 39 -21.09 -14.12 -9.41
N THR A 40 -21.92 -13.16 -9.84
CA THR A 40 -23.10 -13.44 -10.68
C THR A 40 -22.69 -13.83 -12.10
N ALA A 41 -21.69 -13.16 -12.67
CA ALA A 41 -21.22 -13.42 -14.03
C ALA A 41 -20.34 -14.66 -14.13
N ILE A 42 -19.49 -14.88 -13.17
CA ILE A 42 -18.59 -16.06 -13.08
C ILE A 42 -18.86 -16.73 -11.73
N PRO A 43 -19.60 -17.84 -11.71
CA PRO A 43 -19.95 -18.53 -10.46
C PRO A 43 -18.70 -18.92 -9.67
N MET A 44 -18.62 -18.44 -8.44
CA MET A 44 -17.54 -18.75 -7.51
C MET A 44 -18.02 -18.58 -6.06
N THR A 45 -17.38 -19.29 -5.14
CA THR A 45 -17.65 -19.14 -3.71
C THR A 45 -17.02 -17.87 -3.16
N ASP A 46 -17.37 -17.47 -1.93
CA ASP A 46 -16.75 -16.32 -1.26
C ASP A 46 -15.27 -16.57 -0.94
N ALA A 47 -14.89 -17.81 -0.64
CA ALA A 47 -13.49 -18.21 -0.49
C ALA A 47 -12.71 -18.04 -1.80
N GLN A 48 -13.30 -18.42 -2.93
CA GLN A 48 -12.71 -18.22 -4.26
C GLN A 48 -12.58 -16.73 -4.60
N PHE A 49 -13.59 -15.92 -4.30
CA PHE A 49 -13.49 -14.47 -4.46
C PHE A 49 -12.40 -13.87 -3.57
N GLY A 50 -12.30 -14.29 -2.32
CA GLY A 50 -11.20 -13.93 -1.43
C GLY A 50 -9.83 -14.34 -2.00
N LEU A 51 -9.73 -15.54 -2.56
CA LEU A 51 -8.50 -16.03 -3.20
C LEU A 51 -8.10 -15.20 -4.41
N LEU A 52 -9.04 -14.68 -5.19
CA LEU A 52 -8.80 -13.81 -6.32
C LEU A 52 -8.02 -12.53 -5.94
N THR A 53 -8.36 -11.95 -4.79
CA THR A 53 -7.63 -10.79 -4.25
C THR A 53 -6.32 -11.23 -3.59
N SER A 54 -6.31 -12.36 -2.89
CA SER A 54 -5.15 -12.86 -2.14
C SER A 54 -3.99 -13.28 -3.03
N VAL A 55 -4.25 -13.95 -4.17
CA VAL A 55 -3.19 -14.40 -5.08
C VAL A 55 -2.36 -13.24 -5.61
N PHE A 56 -3.01 -12.12 -5.93
CA PHE A 56 -2.32 -10.90 -6.30
C PHE A 56 -1.36 -10.44 -5.19
N LEU A 57 -1.85 -10.36 -3.95
CA LEU A 57 -1.07 -9.90 -2.80
C LEU A 57 0.10 -10.82 -2.49
N TRP A 58 -0.07 -12.15 -2.63
CA TRP A 58 1.00 -13.11 -2.40
C TRP A 58 2.10 -13.01 -3.43
N VAL A 59 1.73 -12.95 -4.71
CA VAL A 59 2.71 -12.82 -5.79
C VAL A 59 3.45 -11.49 -5.70
N TYR A 60 2.72 -10.38 -5.53
CA TYR A 60 3.28 -9.05 -5.33
C TYR A 60 4.22 -9.01 -4.11
N GLY A 61 3.78 -9.54 -2.98
CA GLY A 61 4.55 -9.55 -1.73
C GLY A 61 5.84 -10.35 -1.85
N LEU A 62 5.78 -11.57 -2.42
CA LEU A 62 6.95 -12.43 -2.64
C LEU A 62 7.98 -11.80 -3.57
N LEU A 63 7.52 -11.05 -4.58
CA LEU A 63 8.40 -10.39 -5.54
C LEU A 63 8.92 -9.02 -5.09
N SER A 64 8.28 -8.39 -4.09
CA SER A 64 8.68 -7.08 -3.59
C SER A 64 10.17 -6.93 -3.23
N PRO A 65 10.84 -7.90 -2.58
CA PRO A 65 12.27 -7.80 -2.29
C PRO A 65 13.15 -7.79 -3.54
N PHE A 66 12.71 -8.47 -4.61
CA PHE A 66 13.45 -8.54 -5.89
C PHE A 66 13.19 -7.34 -6.78
N ALA A 67 12.07 -6.68 -6.60
CA ALA A 67 11.65 -5.52 -7.40
C ALA A 67 12.61 -4.33 -7.27
N GLY A 68 13.14 -4.09 -6.06
CA GLY A 68 14.17 -3.09 -5.81
C GLY A 68 15.45 -3.36 -6.63
N PHE A 69 15.90 -4.61 -6.64
CA PHE A 69 17.07 -5.01 -7.42
C PHE A 69 16.86 -4.80 -8.93
N LEU A 70 15.65 -5.10 -9.44
CA LEU A 70 15.30 -4.82 -10.84
C LEU A 70 15.35 -3.32 -11.15
N ALA A 71 14.79 -2.50 -10.27
CA ALA A 71 14.75 -1.04 -10.43
C ALA A 71 16.15 -0.40 -10.44
N ASP A 72 17.12 -1.01 -9.76
CA ASP A 72 18.51 -0.54 -9.76
C ASP A 72 19.29 -0.98 -11.00
N ARG A 73 18.92 -2.11 -11.61
CA ARG A 73 19.67 -2.71 -12.74
C ARG A 73 19.16 -2.26 -14.10
N PHE A 74 17.88 -1.97 -14.23
CA PHE A 74 17.26 -1.60 -15.50
C PHE A 74 17.02 -0.09 -15.59
N ASN A 75 16.79 0.39 -16.82
CA ASN A 75 16.34 1.75 -17.07
C ASN A 75 14.97 1.97 -16.41
N ARG A 76 14.89 2.90 -15.46
CA ARG A 76 13.73 3.10 -14.59
C ARG A 76 12.49 3.51 -15.36
N SER A 77 12.63 4.43 -16.32
CA SER A 77 11.51 4.87 -17.16
C SER A 77 10.94 3.71 -17.98
N ARG A 78 11.81 2.90 -18.61
CA ARG A 78 11.36 1.74 -19.39
C ARG A 78 10.70 0.67 -18.53
N LEU A 79 11.24 0.45 -17.32
CA LEU A 79 10.66 -0.50 -16.36
C LEU A 79 9.26 -0.06 -15.93
N ILE A 80 9.06 1.24 -15.63
CA ILE A 80 7.76 1.80 -15.27
C ILE A 80 6.78 1.68 -16.42
N ILE A 81 7.18 2.09 -17.64
CA ILE A 81 6.31 2.03 -18.82
C ILE A 81 5.92 0.59 -19.15
N GLY A 82 6.90 -0.33 -19.15
CA GLY A 82 6.65 -1.75 -19.40
C GLY A 82 5.76 -2.39 -18.36
N SER A 83 6.00 -2.09 -17.08
CA SER A 83 5.16 -2.53 -15.97
C SER A 83 3.72 -2.03 -16.13
N LEU A 84 3.52 -0.71 -16.35
CA LEU A 84 2.19 -0.12 -16.59
C LEU A 84 1.48 -0.76 -17.78
N PHE A 85 2.16 -0.91 -18.92
CA PHE A 85 1.58 -1.51 -20.12
C PHE A 85 1.12 -2.96 -19.86
N ILE A 86 1.97 -3.76 -19.21
CA ILE A 86 1.66 -5.16 -18.92
C ILE A 86 0.50 -5.27 -17.95
N TRP A 87 0.52 -4.57 -16.79
CA TRP A 87 -0.60 -4.72 -15.86
C TRP A 87 -1.90 -4.15 -16.40
N SER A 88 -1.85 -3.04 -17.16
CA SER A 88 -3.07 -2.48 -17.77
C SER A 88 -3.65 -3.40 -18.85
N SER A 89 -2.81 -4.09 -19.61
CA SER A 89 -3.23 -5.14 -20.54
C SER A 89 -3.86 -6.32 -19.79
N LEU A 90 -3.31 -6.70 -18.63
CA LEU A 90 -3.87 -7.74 -17.77
C LEU A 90 -5.18 -7.26 -17.12
N THR A 91 -5.29 -5.99 -16.74
CA THR A 91 -6.55 -5.41 -16.28
C THR A 91 -7.62 -5.52 -17.36
N TRP A 92 -7.31 -5.11 -18.59
CA TRP A 92 -8.22 -5.27 -19.73
C TRP A 92 -8.58 -6.75 -19.98
N LEU A 93 -7.61 -7.65 -19.98
CA LEU A 93 -7.84 -9.08 -20.13
C LEU A 93 -8.71 -9.66 -19.00
N THR A 94 -8.67 -9.10 -17.80
CA THR A 94 -9.54 -9.50 -16.69
C THR A 94 -11.00 -9.34 -17.08
N GLY A 95 -11.38 -8.25 -17.76
CA GLY A 95 -12.76 -8.03 -18.27
C GLY A 95 -13.23 -9.05 -19.30
N HIS A 96 -12.32 -9.80 -19.91
CA HIS A 96 -12.61 -10.85 -20.92
C HIS A 96 -12.54 -12.27 -20.37
N ALA A 97 -12.23 -12.43 -19.08
CA ALA A 97 -12.19 -13.74 -18.44
C ALA A 97 -13.61 -14.34 -18.36
N ARG A 98 -13.71 -15.65 -18.55
CA ARG A 98 -14.97 -16.40 -18.53
C ARG A 98 -15.00 -17.46 -17.43
N THR A 99 -13.88 -17.77 -16.82
CA THR A 99 -13.75 -18.76 -15.75
C THR A 99 -12.93 -18.21 -14.58
N PHE A 100 -13.14 -18.80 -13.42
CA PHE A 100 -12.40 -18.47 -12.21
C PHE A 100 -10.89 -18.67 -12.39
N GLU A 101 -10.45 -19.73 -13.07
CA GLU A 101 -9.05 -20.03 -13.31
C GLU A 101 -8.38 -18.95 -14.16
N GLN A 102 -9.07 -18.43 -15.18
CA GLN A 102 -8.58 -17.30 -15.98
C GLN A 102 -8.38 -16.07 -15.12
N LEU A 103 -9.35 -15.75 -14.25
CA LEU A 103 -9.23 -14.62 -13.30
C LEU A 103 -8.02 -14.79 -12.38
N ILE A 104 -7.81 -15.98 -11.80
CA ILE A 104 -6.67 -16.26 -10.90
C ILE A 104 -5.35 -16.07 -11.63
N VAL A 105 -5.21 -16.61 -12.85
CA VAL A 105 -3.96 -16.47 -13.63
C VAL A 105 -3.66 -15.01 -13.92
N VAL A 106 -4.65 -14.26 -14.40
CA VAL A 106 -4.46 -12.84 -14.71
C VAL A 106 -4.11 -12.04 -13.45
N ARG A 107 -4.77 -12.30 -12.32
CA ARG A 107 -4.47 -11.64 -11.04
C ARG A 107 -3.06 -11.98 -10.53
N ALA A 108 -2.60 -13.22 -10.70
CA ALA A 108 -1.23 -13.59 -10.38
C ALA A 108 -0.20 -12.83 -11.24
N LEU A 109 -0.43 -12.78 -12.56
CA LEU A 109 0.43 -12.04 -13.51
C LEU A 109 0.44 -10.53 -13.23
N MET A 110 -0.70 -9.95 -12.79
CA MET A 110 -0.75 -8.56 -12.35
C MET A 110 0.19 -8.34 -11.15
N GLY A 111 0.19 -9.25 -10.16
CA GLY A 111 1.10 -9.20 -9.02
C GLY A 111 2.58 -9.17 -9.44
N VAL A 112 2.94 -9.94 -10.48
CA VAL A 112 4.29 -9.93 -11.06
C VAL A 112 4.63 -8.56 -11.66
N SER A 113 3.73 -8.06 -12.51
CA SER A 113 3.99 -6.83 -13.27
C SER A 113 4.01 -5.58 -12.39
N GLU A 114 3.15 -5.50 -11.37
CA GLU A 114 3.05 -4.33 -10.49
C GLU A 114 4.19 -4.23 -9.46
N ALA A 115 4.84 -5.35 -9.10
CA ALA A 115 5.85 -5.37 -8.05
C ALA A 115 7.02 -4.42 -8.32
N ALA A 116 7.40 -4.25 -9.59
CA ALA A 116 8.54 -3.42 -9.98
C ALA A 116 8.23 -1.90 -10.01
N TYR A 117 6.96 -1.52 -10.07
CA TYR A 117 6.56 -0.12 -10.29
C TYR A 117 7.01 0.82 -9.16
N LEU A 118 6.58 0.56 -7.93
CA LEU A 118 6.78 1.52 -6.83
C LEU A 118 8.27 1.78 -6.52
N PRO A 119 9.15 0.77 -6.43
CA PRO A 119 10.59 1.00 -6.26
C PRO A 119 11.19 1.82 -7.39
N ALA A 120 10.83 1.53 -8.66
CA ALA A 120 11.34 2.26 -9.81
C ALA A 120 10.86 3.71 -9.84
N ALA A 121 9.59 3.97 -9.51
CA ALA A 121 9.02 5.31 -9.47
C ALA A 121 9.67 6.17 -8.38
N LEU A 122 9.83 5.64 -7.17
CA LEU A 122 10.49 6.35 -6.06
C LEU A 122 11.95 6.64 -6.36
N ALA A 123 12.65 5.70 -7.00
CA ALA A 123 14.03 5.90 -7.42
C ALA A 123 14.13 6.99 -8.51
N LEU A 124 13.24 6.97 -9.50
CA LEU A 124 13.22 7.98 -10.56
C LEU A 124 12.91 9.39 -10.02
N ILE A 125 11.94 9.50 -9.11
CA ILE A 125 11.65 10.77 -8.41
C ILE A 125 12.89 11.26 -7.64
N ALA A 126 13.59 10.37 -6.96
CA ALA A 126 14.81 10.71 -6.22
C ALA A 126 15.95 11.20 -7.11
N ASP A 127 16.04 10.69 -8.36
CA ASP A 127 17.04 11.13 -9.33
C ASP A 127 16.77 12.55 -9.86
N TYR A 128 15.49 12.91 -10.05
CA TYR A 128 15.08 14.24 -10.49
C TYR A 128 15.08 15.27 -9.34
N HIS A 129 14.83 14.84 -8.12
CA HIS A 129 14.72 15.68 -6.92
C HIS A 129 15.84 15.39 -5.92
N ARG A 130 17.08 15.78 -6.25
CA ARG A 130 18.28 15.52 -5.42
C ARG A 130 18.41 16.43 -4.20
N GLY A 131 17.60 17.50 -4.10
CA GLY A 131 17.69 18.54 -3.07
C GLY A 131 16.53 18.55 -2.07
N PRO A 132 16.20 19.73 -1.52
CA PRO A 132 15.19 19.91 -0.45
C PRO A 132 13.76 19.56 -0.89
N THR A 133 13.50 19.42 -2.20
CA THR A 133 12.18 19.09 -2.75
C THR A 133 11.90 17.58 -2.82
N ARG A 134 12.88 16.71 -2.53
CA ARG A 134 12.75 15.25 -2.66
C ARG A 134 11.60 14.69 -1.82
N SER A 135 11.51 15.07 -0.56
CA SER A 135 10.46 14.58 0.34
C SER A 135 9.09 15.05 -0.11
N LEU A 136 8.96 16.29 -0.58
CA LEU A 136 7.69 16.83 -1.10
C LEU A 136 7.26 16.10 -2.37
N ALA A 137 8.18 15.89 -3.32
CA ALA A 137 7.91 15.16 -4.56
C ALA A 137 7.45 13.72 -4.31
N THR A 138 8.15 13.01 -3.41
CA THR A 138 7.75 11.67 -2.95
C THR A 138 6.38 11.70 -2.27
N GLY A 139 6.13 12.67 -1.39
CA GLY A 139 4.85 12.84 -0.70
C GLY A 139 3.69 13.05 -1.67
N ILE A 140 3.86 13.93 -2.66
CA ILE A 140 2.86 14.16 -3.71
C ILE A 140 2.59 12.85 -4.48
N HIS A 141 3.62 12.14 -4.91
CA HIS A 141 3.46 10.85 -5.60
C HIS A 141 2.65 9.86 -4.75
N MET A 142 2.95 9.75 -3.47
CA MET A 142 2.25 8.84 -2.55
C MET A 142 0.76 9.21 -2.33
N THR A 143 0.36 10.46 -2.54
CA THR A 143 -1.07 10.82 -2.53
C THR A 143 -1.82 10.19 -3.70
N GLY A 144 -1.16 9.93 -4.83
CA GLY A 144 -1.74 9.21 -5.96
C GLY A 144 -2.26 7.83 -5.58
N LEU A 145 -1.51 7.07 -4.77
CA LEU A 145 -1.95 5.77 -4.25
C LEU A 145 -3.26 5.90 -3.44
N SER A 146 -3.36 6.94 -2.60
CA SER A 146 -4.56 7.17 -1.78
C SER A 146 -5.77 7.57 -2.63
N VAL A 147 -5.57 8.42 -3.64
CA VAL A 147 -6.62 8.84 -4.58
C VAL A 147 -7.08 7.66 -5.43
N GLY A 148 -6.16 6.84 -5.96
CA GLY A 148 -6.49 5.62 -6.70
C GLY A 148 -7.31 4.66 -5.86
N SER A 149 -6.91 4.45 -4.60
CA SER A 149 -7.68 3.62 -3.65
C SER A 149 -9.09 4.17 -3.40
N ALA A 150 -9.23 5.48 -3.23
CA ALA A 150 -10.53 6.13 -3.04
C ALA A 150 -11.44 5.95 -4.28
N LEU A 151 -10.84 6.05 -5.48
CA LEU A 151 -11.53 5.85 -6.75
C LEU A 151 -11.88 4.38 -7.03
N GLY A 152 -11.32 3.42 -6.29
CA GLY A 152 -11.64 2.00 -6.43
C GLY A 152 -13.14 1.68 -6.35
N GLY A 153 -13.92 2.47 -5.59
CA GLY A 153 -15.38 2.36 -5.53
C GLY A 153 -16.10 2.62 -6.86
N VAL A 154 -15.47 3.39 -7.76
CA VAL A 154 -16.00 3.64 -9.11
C VAL A 154 -16.10 2.34 -9.91
N GLY A 155 -15.20 1.39 -9.66
CA GLY A 155 -15.27 0.05 -10.27
C GLY A 155 -16.59 -0.66 -9.97
N GLY A 156 -17.04 -0.64 -8.70
CA GLY A 156 -18.33 -1.20 -8.31
C GLY A 156 -19.52 -0.48 -8.95
N TRP A 157 -19.45 0.84 -9.06
CA TRP A 157 -20.48 1.64 -9.72
C TRP A 157 -20.58 1.38 -11.22
N LEU A 158 -19.44 1.26 -11.93
CA LEU A 158 -19.42 0.88 -13.34
C LEU A 158 -19.95 -0.54 -13.54
N ALA A 159 -19.52 -1.47 -12.69
CA ALA A 159 -19.96 -2.87 -12.74
C ALA A 159 -21.46 -3.03 -12.55
N GLU A 160 -22.08 -2.22 -11.71
CA GLU A 160 -23.51 -2.22 -11.47
C GLU A 160 -24.31 -1.74 -12.68
N ARG A 161 -23.83 -0.68 -13.36
CA ARG A 161 -24.57 -0.01 -14.45
C ARG A 161 -24.28 -0.56 -15.83
N HIS A 162 -23.08 -1.04 -16.09
CA HIS A 162 -22.61 -1.41 -17.42
C HIS A 162 -22.07 -2.84 -17.49
N GLY A 163 -22.20 -3.60 -16.40
CA GLY A 163 -21.61 -4.92 -16.27
C GLY A 163 -20.18 -4.89 -15.74
N TRP A 164 -19.77 -5.98 -15.08
CA TRP A 164 -18.51 -6.05 -14.37
C TRP A 164 -17.26 -5.85 -15.25
N SER A 165 -17.33 -6.29 -16.54
CA SER A 165 -16.23 -6.14 -17.50
C SER A 165 -15.94 -4.68 -17.84
N ALA A 166 -16.98 -3.82 -17.84
CA ALA A 166 -16.84 -2.41 -18.24
C ALA A 166 -15.81 -1.65 -17.41
N ALA A 167 -15.69 -1.92 -16.12
CA ALA A 167 -14.69 -1.29 -15.28
C ALA A 167 -13.27 -1.68 -15.73
N PHE A 168 -13.05 -2.95 -16.04
CA PHE A 168 -11.75 -3.46 -16.51
C PHE A 168 -11.42 -2.96 -17.91
N ASP A 169 -12.41 -2.83 -18.79
CA ASP A 169 -12.22 -2.27 -20.13
C ASP A 169 -11.82 -0.79 -20.05
N VAL A 170 -12.56 0.01 -19.30
CA VAL A 170 -12.29 1.44 -19.14
C VAL A 170 -10.89 1.69 -18.55
N PHE A 171 -10.58 1.09 -17.39
CA PHE A 171 -9.31 1.36 -16.73
C PHE A 171 -8.12 0.66 -17.39
N GLY A 172 -8.32 -0.54 -17.95
CA GLY A 172 -7.30 -1.24 -18.71
C GLY A 172 -6.90 -0.50 -19.97
N LEU A 173 -7.87 -0.11 -20.81
CA LEU A 173 -7.59 0.65 -22.02
C LEU A 173 -7.03 2.04 -21.73
N PHE A 174 -7.53 2.73 -20.68
CA PHE A 174 -6.94 3.99 -20.24
C PHE A 174 -5.47 3.82 -19.85
N GLY A 175 -5.14 2.79 -19.09
CA GLY A 175 -3.76 2.52 -18.67
C GLY A 175 -2.84 2.14 -19.83
N ILE A 176 -3.32 1.34 -20.80
CA ILE A 176 -2.58 1.04 -22.04
C ILE A 176 -2.29 2.33 -22.81
N GLY A 177 -3.32 3.15 -23.06
CA GLY A 177 -3.16 4.44 -23.73
C GLY A 177 -2.21 5.38 -22.99
N TYR A 178 -2.30 5.40 -21.65
CA TYR A 178 -1.42 6.20 -20.84
C TYR A 178 0.04 5.70 -20.88
N ALA A 179 0.26 4.39 -20.91
CA ALA A 179 1.60 3.83 -21.09
C ALA A 179 2.23 4.28 -22.43
N LEU A 180 1.46 4.32 -23.51
CA LEU A 180 1.91 4.85 -24.82
C LEU A 180 2.28 6.32 -24.73
N VAL A 181 1.50 7.14 -24.03
CA VAL A 181 1.84 8.56 -23.78
C VAL A 181 3.16 8.68 -23.00
N LEU A 182 3.37 7.82 -21.99
CA LEU A 182 4.60 7.83 -21.19
C LEU A 182 5.86 7.48 -21.97
N VAL A 183 5.76 6.74 -23.09
CA VAL A 183 6.92 6.47 -23.99
C VAL A 183 7.57 7.78 -24.46
N PHE A 184 6.76 8.81 -24.66
CA PHE A 184 7.24 10.12 -25.12
C PHE A 184 7.57 11.08 -23.98
N MET A 185 6.89 10.98 -22.85
CA MET A 185 6.99 11.94 -21.74
C MET A 185 7.96 11.48 -20.63
N LEU A 186 8.04 10.19 -20.33
CA LEU A 186 8.82 9.68 -19.20
C LEU A 186 10.23 9.32 -19.65
N LYS A 187 11.21 10.06 -19.13
CA LYS A 187 12.64 9.83 -19.40
C LYS A 187 13.40 9.64 -18.10
N ASP A 188 14.53 8.95 -18.16
CA ASP A 188 15.44 8.92 -17.01
C ASP A 188 16.09 10.29 -16.80
N ALA A 189 16.43 10.58 -15.55
CA ALA A 189 17.17 11.78 -15.22
C ALA A 189 18.55 11.74 -15.91
N PRO A 190 19.07 12.90 -16.40
CA PRO A 190 20.41 12.97 -16.93
C PRO A 190 21.43 12.47 -15.89
N ARG A 191 22.28 11.54 -16.28
CA ARG A 191 23.41 11.10 -15.47
C ARG A 191 24.58 12.06 -15.73
N ASP A 192 24.91 12.88 -14.74
CA ASP A 192 26.16 13.67 -14.81
C ASP A 192 27.31 12.70 -14.67
N GLY A 193 28.23 12.67 -15.65
CA GLY A 193 29.34 11.73 -15.72
C GLY A 193 30.34 11.76 -14.53
N ALA A 194 30.12 12.63 -13.54
CA ALA A 194 30.87 12.68 -12.28
C ALA A 194 30.33 11.68 -11.22
N ASP A 195 29.10 11.19 -11.38
CA ASP A 195 28.48 10.25 -10.42
C ASP A 195 28.99 8.81 -10.60
N ASP A 196 29.57 8.45 -11.75
CA ASP A 196 30.18 7.14 -11.99
C ASP A 196 31.44 6.88 -11.15
N LEU A 197 32.09 7.94 -10.64
CA LEU A 197 33.31 7.83 -9.82
C LEU A 197 33.03 7.98 -8.31
N SER A 198 31.87 8.50 -7.91
CA SER A 198 31.50 8.71 -6.51
C SER A 198 30.48 7.71 -5.99
N ALA A 199 29.87 6.92 -6.85
CA ALA A 199 29.17 5.73 -6.48
C ALA A 199 30.20 4.61 -6.21
N ALA A 200 31.01 4.77 -5.17
CA ALA A 200 31.39 3.61 -4.39
C ALA A 200 30.08 2.94 -4.06
N ALA A 201 29.76 1.87 -4.81
CA ALA A 201 28.57 1.07 -4.61
C ALA A 201 28.43 0.88 -3.11
N PRO A 202 27.30 1.29 -2.45
CA PRO A 202 27.15 1.01 -1.05
C PRO A 202 27.44 -0.48 -0.96
N GLN A 203 28.48 -0.84 -0.19
CA GLN A 203 28.98 -2.21 -0.07
C GLN A 203 27.74 -3.09 0.00
N GLN A 204 27.50 -3.87 -1.09
CA GLN A 204 26.23 -4.60 -1.25
C GLN A 204 26.16 -5.52 -0.04
N ALA A 205 25.46 -5.05 0.99
CA ALA A 205 25.25 -5.83 2.20
C ALA A 205 24.68 -7.15 1.72
N ARG A 206 25.39 -8.24 1.96
CA ARG A 206 24.92 -9.57 1.53
C ARG A 206 23.55 -9.77 2.14
N LEU A 207 22.57 -10.15 1.34
CA LEU A 207 21.19 -10.33 1.80
C LEU A 207 21.12 -11.17 3.10
N GLY A 208 21.97 -12.21 3.20
CA GLY A 208 22.07 -13.04 4.39
C GLY A 208 22.53 -12.29 5.65
N GLU A 209 23.45 -11.31 5.52
CA GLU A 209 23.88 -10.46 6.64
C GLU A 209 22.77 -9.51 7.08
N ALA A 210 22.06 -8.91 6.11
CA ALA A 210 20.92 -8.05 6.37
C ALA A 210 19.82 -8.81 7.12
N LEU A 211 19.43 -9.99 6.62
CA LEU A 211 18.42 -10.83 7.26
C LEU A 211 18.86 -11.26 8.66
N ARG A 212 20.12 -11.70 8.83
CA ARG A 212 20.66 -12.09 10.15
C ARG A 212 20.61 -10.91 11.14
N SER A 213 21.00 -9.72 10.71
CA SER A 213 20.96 -8.51 11.54
C SER A 213 19.54 -8.11 11.92
N LEU A 214 18.61 -8.15 10.96
CA LEU A 214 17.21 -7.78 11.19
C LEU A 214 16.51 -8.80 12.10
N PHE A 215 16.56 -10.09 11.77
CA PHE A 215 15.90 -11.14 12.56
C PHE A 215 16.60 -11.43 13.90
N GLY A 216 17.85 -11.02 14.08
CA GLY A 216 18.54 -11.01 15.38
C GLY A 216 18.11 -9.87 16.30
N SER A 217 17.36 -8.87 15.82
CA SER A 217 16.91 -7.73 16.60
C SER A 217 15.49 -7.97 17.16
N GLY A 218 15.35 -8.05 18.47
CA GLY A 218 14.03 -8.16 19.11
C GLY A 218 13.10 -6.97 18.78
N ALA A 219 13.65 -5.77 18.62
CA ALA A 219 12.87 -4.59 18.22
C ALA A 219 12.32 -4.73 16.80
N PHE A 220 13.11 -5.32 15.88
CA PHE A 220 12.64 -5.59 14.52
C PHE A 220 11.58 -6.68 14.49
N LEU A 221 11.73 -7.74 15.29
CA LEU A 221 10.72 -8.80 15.38
C LEU A 221 9.39 -8.27 15.93
N LEU A 222 9.42 -7.38 16.93
CA LEU A 222 8.22 -6.71 17.42
C LEU A 222 7.58 -5.82 16.34
N LEU A 223 8.39 -5.07 15.58
CA LEU A 223 7.90 -4.26 14.49
C LEU A 223 7.31 -5.12 13.36
N LEU A 224 7.92 -6.27 13.08
CA LEU A 224 7.43 -7.25 12.09
C LEU A 224 6.08 -7.84 12.51
N ALA A 225 5.97 -8.28 13.77
CA ALA A 225 4.73 -8.79 14.34
C ALA A 225 3.62 -7.71 14.32
N PHE A 226 3.96 -6.48 14.74
CA PHE A 226 3.06 -5.34 14.66
C PHE A 226 2.56 -5.09 13.24
N TRP A 227 3.47 -5.01 12.25
CA TRP A 227 3.10 -4.69 10.87
C TRP A 227 2.30 -5.81 10.20
N SER A 228 2.63 -7.06 10.50
CA SER A 228 1.87 -8.23 10.04
C SER A 228 0.44 -8.23 10.63
N LEU A 229 0.31 -7.98 11.93
CA LEU A 229 -0.99 -7.91 12.59
C LEU A 229 -1.82 -6.70 12.10
N LEU A 230 -1.17 -5.57 11.84
CA LEU A 230 -1.81 -4.41 11.20
C LEU A 230 -2.27 -4.74 9.78
N GLY A 231 -1.52 -5.59 9.06
CA GLY A 231 -1.90 -6.15 7.77
C GLY A 231 -3.18 -6.98 7.86
N VAL A 232 -3.33 -7.84 8.88
CA VAL A 232 -4.58 -8.58 9.15
C VAL A 232 -5.76 -7.62 9.24
N ALA A 233 -5.69 -6.65 10.16
CA ALA A 233 -6.77 -5.71 10.38
C ALA A 233 -7.07 -4.83 9.14
N GLY A 234 -6.02 -4.37 8.46
CA GLY A 234 -6.16 -3.52 7.27
C GLY A 234 -6.81 -4.23 6.10
N TRP A 235 -6.32 -5.42 5.76
CA TRP A 235 -6.83 -6.16 4.62
C TRP A 235 -8.19 -6.81 4.88
N ALA A 236 -8.53 -7.14 6.14
CA ALA A 236 -9.89 -7.51 6.51
C ALA A 236 -10.90 -6.41 6.14
N VAL A 237 -10.59 -5.16 6.52
CA VAL A 237 -11.44 -4.01 6.21
C VAL A 237 -11.45 -3.74 4.69
N ILE A 238 -10.30 -3.67 4.04
CA ILE A 238 -10.20 -3.37 2.61
C ILE A 238 -10.94 -4.42 1.76
N GLY A 239 -10.75 -5.69 2.07
CA GLY A 239 -11.30 -6.79 1.28
C GLY A 239 -12.83 -6.93 1.39
N TRP A 240 -13.38 -6.70 2.59
CA TRP A 240 -14.77 -7.07 2.88
C TRP A 240 -15.68 -5.91 3.26
N MET A 241 -15.15 -4.69 3.47
CA MET A 241 -15.98 -3.53 3.84
C MET A 241 -17.00 -3.14 2.77
N PRO A 242 -16.69 -3.16 1.45
CA PRO A 242 -17.71 -2.87 0.44
C PRO A 242 -18.89 -3.86 0.51
N THR A 243 -18.61 -5.15 0.62
CA THR A 243 -19.62 -6.19 0.76
C THR A 243 -20.43 -6.00 2.06
N TYR A 244 -19.77 -5.72 3.17
CA TYR A 244 -20.42 -5.47 4.44
C TYR A 244 -21.33 -4.24 4.40
N PHE A 245 -20.90 -3.14 3.78
CA PHE A 245 -21.72 -1.93 3.62
C PHE A 245 -22.96 -2.20 2.79
N LYS A 246 -22.83 -2.98 1.72
CA LYS A 246 -23.96 -3.42 0.91
C LYS A 246 -24.98 -4.19 1.75
N GLU A 247 -24.53 -5.21 2.45
CA GLU A 247 -25.41 -6.15 3.16
C GLU A 247 -25.99 -5.55 4.44
N ASN A 248 -25.17 -4.87 5.25
CA ASN A 248 -25.59 -4.37 6.56
C ASN A 248 -26.42 -3.08 6.47
N PHE A 249 -26.14 -2.22 5.48
CA PHE A 249 -26.85 -0.95 5.27
C PHE A 249 -27.81 -0.98 4.08
N HIS A 250 -28.00 -2.14 3.45
CA HIS A 250 -28.89 -2.35 2.31
C HIS A 250 -28.62 -1.38 1.14
N LEU A 251 -27.35 -1.11 0.88
CA LEU A 251 -26.90 -0.24 -0.22
C LEU A 251 -26.81 -1.01 -1.52
N GLU A 252 -26.93 -0.30 -2.64
CA GLU A 252 -26.53 -0.82 -3.94
C GLU A 252 -25.00 -0.99 -3.99
N GLN A 253 -24.50 -1.87 -4.86
CA GLN A 253 -23.08 -2.24 -4.93
C GLN A 253 -22.18 -1.01 -5.15
N GLY A 254 -22.56 -0.12 -6.07
CA GLY A 254 -21.81 1.10 -6.37
C GLY A 254 -21.75 2.06 -5.17
N ALA A 255 -22.89 2.32 -4.53
CA ALA A 255 -22.97 3.17 -3.34
C ALA A 255 -22.16 2.58 -2.17
N ALA A 256 -22.24 1.26 -1.95
CA ALA A 256 -21.47 0.57 -0.93
C ALA A 256 -19.96 0.64 -1.21
N GLY A 257 -19.53 0.40 -2.46
CA GLY A 257 -18.15 0.49 -2.89
C GLY A 257 -17.56 1.89 -2.68
N ILE A 258 -18.26 2.94 -3.17
CA ILE A 258 -17.83 4.34 -3.00
C ILE A 258 -17.79 4.71 -1.51
N SER A 259 -18.82 4.35 -0.72
CA SER A 259 -18.86 4.65 0.70
C SER A 259 -17.71 3.97 1.46
N ALA A 260 -17.40 2.73 1.14
CA ALA A 260 -16.32 1.98 1.79
C ALA A 260 -14.92 2.48 1.40
N THR A 261 -14.72 3.00 0.19
CA THR A 261 -13.38 3.39 -0.30
C THR A 261 -13.12 4.89 -0.16
N ALA A 262 -14.03 5.75 -0.65
CA ALA A 262 -13.80 7.20 -0.68
C ALA A 262 -13.59 7.78 0.73
N TYR A 263 -14.47 7.46 1.69
CA TYR A 263 -14.34 7.98 3.05
C TYR A 263 -13.10 7.43 3.76
N LEU A 264 -12.84 6.13 3.62
CA LEU A 264 -11.67 5.48 4.22
C LEU A 264 -10.35 6.10 3.75
N TYR A 265 -10.15 6.18 2.44
CA TYR A 265 -8.86 6.59 1.88
C TYR A 265 -8.64 8.10 1.89
N THR A 266 -9.70 8.90 1.79
CA THR A 266 -9.61 10.36 2.01
C THR A 266 -9.22 10.65 3.45
N ALA A 267 -9.85 10.01 4.42
CA ALA A 267 -9.50 10.13 5.83
C ALA A 267 -8.07 9.62 6.11
N ALA A 268 -7.66 8.50 5.49
CA ALA A 268 -6.31 7.96 5.62
C ALA A 268 -5.24 8.90 5.04
N MET A 269 -5.52 9.58 3.92
CA MET A 269 -4.62 10.58 3.36
C MET A 269 -4.39 11.74 4.34
N LEU A 270 -5.46 12.27 4.93
CA LEU A 270 -5.36 13.29 5.98
C LEU A 270 -4.62 12.77 7.21
N GLY A 271 -4.90 11.52 7.60
CA GLY A 271 -4.24 10.85 8.72
C GLY A 271 -2.73 10.73 8.56
N LYS A 272 -2.23 10.41 7.37
CA LYS A 272 -0.78 10.38 7.09
C LYS A 272 -0.12 11.74 7.34
N LEU A 273 -0.76 12.82 6.89
CA LEU A 273 -0.26 14.18 7.08
C LEU A 273 -0.29 14.60 8.57
N ILE A 274 -1.42 14.39 9.22
CA ILE A 274 -1.61 14.75 10.64
C ILE A 274 -0.70 13.91 11.54
N GLY A 275 -0.70 12.58 11.35
CA GLY A 275 0.10 11.65 12.15
C GLY A 275 1.60 11.83 11.99
N GLY A 276 2.07 12.14 10.77
CA GLY A 276 3.46 12.47 10.49
C GLY A 276 3.87 13.77 11.16
N ALA A 277 3.12 14.85 10.92
CA ALA A 277 3.41 16.16 11.49
C ALA A 277 3.35 16.17 13.02
N TRP A 278 2.36 15.48 13.61
CA TRP A 278 2.25 15.34 15.07
C TRP A 278 3.44 14.59 15.66
N ALA A 279 3.80 13.44 15.07
CA ALA A 279 4.93 12.65 15.53
C ALA A 279 6.24 13.44 15.42
N ASP A 280 6.47 14.15 14.33
CA ASP A 280 7.68 14.97 14.15
C ASP A 280 7.76 16.13 15.13
N ARG A 281 6.65 16.84 15.38
CA ARG A 281 6.60 17.93 16.35
C ARG A 281 6.85 17.42 17.77
N TRP A 282 6.17 16.34 18.16
CA TRP A 282 6.30 15.78 19.50
C TRP A 282 7.65 15.09 19.74
N SER A 283 8.28 14.54 18.68
CA SER A 283 9.59 13.90 18.79
C SER A 283 10.73 14.85 19.19
N ARG A 284 10.50 16.18 19.12
CA ARG A 284 11.46 17.18 19.58
C ARG A 284 11.64 17.18 21.11
N THR A 285 10.60 16.77 21.84
CA THR A 285 10.60 16.71 23.33
C THR A 285 10.54 15.27 23.84
N GLN A 286 9.93 14.36 23.07
CA GLN A 286 9.73 12.96 23.45
C GLN A 286 10.30 12.03 22.37
N PRO A 287 11.47 11.40 22.58
CA PRO A 287 12.11 10.53 21.57
C PRO A 287 11.23 9.36 21.09
N ARG A 288 10.29 8.90 21.93
CA ARG A 288 9.35 7.83 21.60
C ARG A 288 8.07 8.29 20.87
N ALA A 289 7.92 9.57 20.56
CA ALA A 289 6.70 10.11 19.95
C ALA A 289 6.31 9.39 18.65
N ARG A 290 7.31 9.02 17.82
CA ARG A 290 7.10 8.27 16.57
C ARG A 290 6.52 6.86 16.76
N ILE A 291 6.61 6.32 17.97
CA ILE A 291 5.99 5.06 18.39
C ILE A 291 4.64 5.34 19.07
N LEU A 292 4.58 6.36 19.91
CA LEU A 292 3.39 6.67 20.70
C LEU A 292 2.23 7.21 19.85
N VAL A 293 2.51 8.05 18.84
CA VAL A 293 1.46 8.61 17.96
C VAL A 293 0.72 7.49 17.19
N PRO A 294 1.39 6.55 16.50
CA PRO A 294 0.73 5.37 15.95
C PRO A 294 -0.03 4.55 16.98
N ALA A 295 0.55 4.29 18.15
CA ALA A 295 -0.11 3.50 19.19
C ALA A 295 -1.42 4.17 19.66
N LEU A 296 -1.41 5.49 19.90
CA LEU A 296 -2.63 6.26 20.21
C LEU A 296 -3.65 6.20 19.06
N GLY A 297 -3.17 6.33 17.81
CA GLY A 297 -4.04 6.19 16.64
C GLY A 297 -4.75 4.83 16.59
N LEU A 298 -4.05 3.76 16.92
CA LEU A 298 -4.61 2.40 16.93
C LEU A 298 -5.58 2.16 18.08
N PHE A 299 -5.35 2.75 19.26
CA PHE A 299 -6.32 2.73 20.35
C PHE A 299 -7.64 3.41 19.98
N ILE A 300 -7.60 4.43 19.09
CA ILE A 300 -8.81 5.08 18.57
C ILE A 300 -9.39 4.29 17.39
N ALA A 301 -8.55 3.71 16.53
CA ALA A 301 -8.97 2.94 15.37
C ALA A 301 -9.75 1.67 15.76
N ALA A 302 -9.37 1.01 16.85
CA ALA A 302 -10.02 -0.22 17.30
C ALA A 302 -11.51 -0.05 17.66
N PRO A 303 -11.92 0.86 18.56
CA PRO A 303 -13.34 1.12 18.81
C PRO A 303 -14.06 1.68 17.59
N ALA A 304 -13.39 2.41 16.70
CA ALA A 304 -13.98 2.92 15.47
C ALA A 304 -14.39 1.79 14.51
N VAL A 305 -13.54 0.77 14.30
CA VAL A 305 -13.90 -0.43 13.51
C VAL A 305 -14.98 -1.23 14.21
N LEU A 306 -14.93 -1.34 15.54
CA LEU A 306 -15.97 -2.04 16.29
C LEU A 306 -17.33 -1.33 16.17
N LEU A 307 -17.34 0.00 16.16
CA LEU A 307 -18.56 0.79 15.89
C LEU A 307 -19.13 0.45 14.52
N VAL A 308 -18.31 0.41 13.47
CA VAL A 308 -18.74 0.00 12.11
C VAL A 308 -19.36 -1.40 12.15
N ALA A 309 -18.72 -2.35 12.84
CA ALA A 309 -19.16 -3.75 12.90
C ALA A 309 -20.48 -3.96 13.69
N LYS A 310 -20.89 -3.02 14.51
CA LYS A 310 -22.04 -3.15 15.42
C LYS A 310 -23.19 -2.19 15.14
N THR A 311 -22.98 -1.14 14.34
CA THR A 311 -24.03 -0.15 14.04
C THR A 311 -24.89 -0.61 12.86
N SER A 312 -26.19 -0.27 12.92
CA SER A 312 -27.11 -0.35 11.80
C SER A 312 -27.33 1.00 11.11
N LEU A 313 -26.73 2.10 11.64
CA LEU A 313 -26.88 3.43 11.09
C LEU A 313 -25.73 3.74 10.14
N LEU A 314 -26.01 3.96 8.86
CA LEU A 314 -25.02 4.25 7.82
C LEU A 314 -24.10 5.43 8.19
N ALA A 315 -24.67 6.52 8.74
CA ALA A 315 -23.89 7.69 9.13
C ALA A 315 -22.82 7.36 10.19
N LEU A 316 -23.14 6.53 11.17
CA LEU A 316 -22.19 6.06 12.19
C LEU A 316 -21.19 5.06 11.58
N GLY A 317 -21.61 4.24 10.63
CA GLY A 317 -20.72 3.36 9.87
C GLY A 317 -19.67 4.16 9.10
N ILE A 318 -20.08 5.20 8.36
CA ILE A 318 -19.18 6.09 7.62
C ILE A 318 -18.26 6.86 8.59
N ALA A 319 -18.79 7.40 9.67
CA ALA A 319 -18.00 8.11 10.69
C ALA A 319 -16.94 7.19 11.32
N GLY A 320 -17.32 5.98 11.73
CA GLY A 320 -16.41 4.98 12.27
C GLY A 320 -15.32 4.59 11.27
N LEU A 321 -15.69 4.36 10.01
CA LEU A 321 -14.74 4.03 8.94
C LEU A 321 -13.76 5.17 8.66
N SER A 322 -14.25 6.43 8.69
CA SER A 322 -13.40 7.62 8.51
C SER A 322 -12.42 7.81 9.68
N ILE A 323 -12.90 7.65 10.93
CA ILE A 323 -12.03 7.70 12.13
C ILE A 323 -10.97 6.59 12.06
N TYR A 324 -11.37 5.37 11.70
CA TYR A 324 -10.43 4.26 11.51
C TYR A 324 -9.39 4.59 10.44
N GLY A 325 -9.80 5.04 9.26
CA GLY A 325 -8.89 5.41 8.18
C GLY A 325 -7.87 6.47 8.59
N LEU A 326 -8.36 7.54 9.22
CA LEU A 326 -7.54 8.65 9.69
C LEU A 326 -6.50 8.20 10.72
N THR A 327 -6.93 7.49 11.75
CA THR A 327 -6.06 7.19 12.91
C THR A 327 -5.14 6.00 12.68
N ARG A 328 -5.57 4.98 11.91
CA ARG A 328 -4.71 3.88 11.46
C ARG A 328 -3.56 4.38 10.58
N ALA A 329 -3.81 5.39 9.75
CA ALA A 329 -2.80 5.94 8.84
C ALA A 329 -1.61 6.62 9.55
N PHE A 330 -1.73 6.94 10.86
CA PHE A 330 -0.58 7.37 11.67
C PHE A 330 0.53 6.31 11.70
N SER A 331 0.15 5.02 11.65
CA SER A 331 1.10 3.91 11.59
C SER A 331 1.85 3.86 10.26
N GLU A 332 1.16 4.11 9.15
CA GLU A 332 1.78 4.14 7.82
C GLU A 332 2.79 5.28 7.68
N ALA A 333 2.45 6.47 8.20
CA ALA A 333 3.35 7.64 8.17
C ALA A 333 4.61 7.44 9.01
N ASN A 334 4.53 6.66 10.10
CA ASN A 334 5.63 6.49 11.04
C ASN A 334 6.40 5.17 10.88
N LEU A 335 6.00 4.26 9.99
CA LEU A 335 6.66 2.96 9.82
C LEU A 335 8.16 3.10 9.51
N MET A 336 8.48 3.87 8.47
CA MET A 336 9.88 4.08 8.07
C MET A 336 10.68 4.85 9.13
N PRO A 337 10.18 5.93 9.73
CA PRO A 337 10.80 6.56 10.89
C PRO A 337 11.09 5.62 12.06
N ILE A 338 10.17 4.72 12.42
CA ILE A 338 10.39 3.72 13.48
C ILE A 338 11.47 2.73 13.05
N LEU A 339 11.40 2.21 11.83
CA LEU A 339 12.42 1.30 11.30
C LEU A 339 13.82 1.92 11.34
N CYS A 340 13.92 3.23 11.03
CA CYS A 340 15.18 3.98 11.12
C CYS A 340 15.74 4.09 12.55
N GLN A 341 14.88 4.02 13.58
CA GLN A 341 15.30 4.10 14.98
C GLN A 341 15.80 2.76 15.54
N ILE A 342 15.42 1.63 14.91
CA ILE A 342 15.70 0.28 15.45
C ILE A 342 16.66 -0.54 14.59
N SER A 343 16.92 -0.14 13.34
CA SER A 343 17.76 -0.89 12.39
C SER A 343 18.98 -0.13 11.94
N ASP A 344 20.03 -0.89 11.58
CA ASP A 344 21.24 -0.34 10.95
C ASP A 344 20.87 0.37 9.65
N PRO A 345 21.41 1.59 9.38
CA PRO A 345 21.16 2.33 8.14
C PRO A 345 21.34 1.52 6.86
N ARG A 346 22.30 0.59 6.84
CA ARG A 346 22.61 -0.26 5.68
C ARG A 346 21.49 -1.23 5.32
N TYR A 347 20.63 -1.61 6.28
CA TYR A 347 19.62 -2.66 6.13
C TYR A 347 18.17 -2.14 6.12
N ARG A 348 17.97 -0.80 6.16
CA ARG A 348 16.62 -0.20 6.25
C ARG A 348 15.72 -0.53 5.06
N ALA A 349 16.29 -0.49 3.85
CA ALA A 349 15.54 -0.83 2.64
C ALA A 349 15.11 -2.31 2.64
N THR A 350 16.03 -3.22 3.00
CA THR A 350 15.73 -4.65 3.17
C THR A 350 14.69 -4.86 4.27
N GLY A 351 14.82 -4.17 5.40
CA GLY A 351 13.86 -4.25 6.51
C GLY A 351 12.46 -3.81 6.08
N TYR A 352 12.34 -2.70 5.34
CA TYR A 352 11.06 -2.26 4.81
C TYR A 352 10.47 -3.28 3.82
N GLY A 353 11.28 -3.85 2.93
CA GLY A 353 10.85 -4.89 1.98
C GLY A 353 10.31 -6.13 2.70
N VAL A 354 10.99 -6.58 3.77
CA VAL A 354 10.53 -7.71 4.61
C VAL A 354 9.20 -7.37 5.30
N LEU A 355 9.07 -6.18 5.90
CA LEU A 355 7.81 -5.74 6.52
C LEU A 355 6.67 -5.73 5.50
N ASN A 356 6.90 -5.17 4.30
CA ASN A 356 5.90 -5.11 3.24
C ASN A 356 5.49 -6.51 2.75
N MET A 357 6.46 -7.41 2.56
CA MET A 357 6.21 -8.80 2.16
C MET A 357 5.31 -9.50 3.19
N PHE A 358 5.66 -9.47 4.46
CA PHE A 358 4.86 -10.11 5.50
C PHE A 358 3.48 -9.49 5.64
N GLY A 359 3.38 -8.15 5.63
CA GLY A 359 2.10 -7.45 5.73
C GLY A 359 1.14 -7.78 4.59
N THR A 360 1.65 -7.93 3.35
CA THR A 360 0.83 -8.30 2.19
C THR A 360 0.47 -9.79 2.16
N ILE A 361 1.41 -10.68 2.49
CA ILE A 361 1.13 -12.13 2.53
C ILE A 361 0.07 -12.44 3.58
N VAL A 362 0.24 -11.95 4.81
CA VAL A 362 -0.73 -12.16 5.89
C VAL A 362 -2.06 -11.49 5.56
N GLY A 363 -2.02 -10.33 4.90
CA GLY A 363 -3.20 -9.65 4.39
C GLY A 363 -4.00 -10.50 3.40
N GLY A 364 -3.34 -11.11 2.43
CA GLY A 364 -3.97 -12.04 1.50
C GLY A 364 -4.59 -13.24 2.21
N ILE A 365 -3.88 -13.85 3.17
CA ILE A 365 -4.43 -14.93 4.00
C ILE A 365 -5.73 -14.48 4.69
N THR A 366 -5.73 -13.26 5.25
CA THR A 366 -6.90 -12.72 5.96
C THR A 366 -8.11 -12.54 5.04
N ILE A 367 -7.90 -12.04 3.81
CA ILE A 367 -9.01 -11.88 2.86
C ILE A 367 -9.59 -13.24 2.48
N ASN A 368 -8.74 -14.24 2.23
CA ASN A 368 -9.19 -15.60 1.90
C ASN A 368 -9.95 -16.25 3.06
N ILE A 369 -9.45 -16.11 4.30
CA ILE A 369 -10.15 -16.58 5.51
C ILE A 369 -11.52 -15.90 5.63
N GLY A 370 -11.62 -14.59 5.37
CA GLY A 370 -12.89 -13.88 5.37
C GLY A 370 -13.90 -14.46 4.39
N GLY A 371 -13.46 -14.88 3.20
CA GLY A 371 -14.29 -15.58 2.23
C GLY A 371 -14.75 -16.96 2.73
N SER A 372 -13.83 -17.75 3.29
CA SER A 372 -14.15 -19.05 3.86
C SER A 372 -15.13 -18.96 5.06
N MET A 373 -15.02 -17.91 5.88
CA MET A 373 -15.98 -17.64 6.95
C MET A 373 -17.37 -17.36 6.38
N ARG A 374 -17.47 -16.63 5.27
CA ARG A 374 -18.76 -16.36 4.61
C ARG A 374 -19.37 -17.63 4.02
N ASP A 375 -18.59 -18.46 3.35
CA ASP A 375 -19.05 -19.76 2.86
C ASP A 375 -19.58 -20.66 4.00
N ALA A 376 -19.01 -20.54 5.20
CA ALA A 376 -19.48 -21.18 6.43
C ALA A 376 -20.64 -20.44 7.12
N HIS A 377 -21.27 -19.46 6.44
CA HIS A 377 -22.35 -18.62 6.98
C HIS A 377 -22.00 -17.83 8.26
N VAL A 378 -20.72 -17.57 8.50
CA VAL A 378 -20.25 -16.72 9.60
C VAL A 378 -20.34 -15.25 9.18
N ASN A 379 -20.96 -14.43 10.04
CA ASN A 379 -21.14 -13.01 9.75
C ASN A 379 -19.77 -12.28 9.67
N VAL A 380 -19.58 -11.51 8.61
CA VAL A 380 -18.36 -10.70 8.38
C VAL A 380 -18.07 -9.71 9.52
N SER A 381 -19.10 -9.31 10.29
CA SER A 381 -18.90 -8.45 11.46
C SER A 381 -17.95 -9.06 12.51
N LEU A 382 -17.87 -10.41 12.57
CA LEU A 382 -16.89 -11.11 13.41
C LEU A 382 -15.46 -10.83 12.96
N LEU A 383 -15.21 -10.85 11.64
CA LEU A 383 -13.90 -10.52 11.08
C LEU A 383 -13.44 -9.11 11.49
N PHE A 384 -14.37 -8.13 11.46
CA PHE A 384 -14.05 -6.76 11.90
C PHE A 384 -13.89 -6.66 13.43
N THR A 385 -14.61 -7.47 14.19
CA THR A 385 -14.43 -7.57 15.65
C THR A 385 -13.03 -8.12 15.97
N ILE A 386 -12.58 -9.16 15.26
CA ILE A 386 -11.22 -9.71 15.37
C ILE A 386 -10.18 -8.65 14.94
N ALA A 387 -10.45 -7.93 13.85
CA ALA A 387 -9.60 -6.83 13.39
C ALA A 387 -9.47 -5.73 14.47
N ALA A 388 -10.55 -5.35 15.13
CA ALA A 388 -10.52 -4.38 16.23
C ALA A 388 -9.66 -4.86 17.41
N ALA A 389 -9.79 -6.12 17.82
CA ALA A 389 -8.93 -6.73 18.84
C ALA A 389 -7.45 -6.75 18.39
N GLY A 390 -7.21 -7.10 17.11
CA GLY A 390 -5.88 -7.05 16.50
C GLY A 390 -5.24 -5.65 16.54
N LEU A 391 -6.03 -4.58 16.29
CA LEU A 391 -5.54 -3.21 16.39
C LEU A 391 -5.10 -2.83 17.80
N LEU A 392 -5.80 -3.29 18.84
CA LEU A 392 -5.35 -3.13 20.23
C LEU A 392 -4.04 -3.89 20.49
N GLY A 393 -3.94 -5.13 19.98
CA GLY A 393 -2.69 -5.89 20.01
C GLY A 393 -1.54 -5.16 19.29
N CYS A 394 -1.79 -4.54 18.14
CA CYS A 394 -0.84 -3.69 17.43
C CYS A 394 -0.35 -2.52 18.29
N ALA A 395 -1.27 -1.82 18.96
CA ALA A 395 -0.92 -0.71 19.84
C ALA A 395 -0.01 -1.15 21.00
N ILE A 396 -0.30 -2.29 21.61
CA ILE A 396 0.51 -2.87 22.69
C ILE A 396 1.89 -3.28 22.17
N LEU A 397 1.97 -3.98 21.03
CA LEU A 397 3.25 -4.38 20.41
C LEU A 397 4.13 -3.16 20.12
N LEU A 398 3.56 -2.06 19.61
CA LEU A 398 4.30 -0.83 19.35
C LEU A 398 4.89 -0.23 20.64
N ILE A 399 4.14 -0.20 21.73
CA ILE A 399 4.62 0.35 23.01
C ILE A 399 5.84 -0.43 23.53
N TRP A 400 5.94 -1.71 23.22
CA TRP A 400 7.09 -2.56 23.60
C TRP A 400 8.32 -2.37 22.70
N VAL A 401 8.16 -1.78 21.51
CA VAL A 401 9.31 -1.43 20.68
C VAL A 401 10.17 -0.39 21.39
N LYS A 402 11.45 -0.73 21.61
CA LYS A 402 12.43 0.19 22.19
C LYS A 402 13.36 0.70 21.11
N PRO A 403 13.44 2.03 20.89
CA PRO A 403 14.46 2.58 20.01
C PRO A 403 15.86 2.22 20.49
N ASN A 404 16.79 2.03 19.55
CA ASN A 404 18.21 1.92 19.91
C ASN A 404 18.65 3.22 20.57
N ALA A 405 19.49 3.12 21.60
CA ALA A 405 20.12 4.30 22.19
C ALA A 405 20.85 5.11 21.10
N PRO A 406 20.77 6.45 21.09
CA PRO A 406 21.52 7.24 20.13
C PRO A 406 23.00 6.85 20.26
N ARG A 407 23.61 6.37 19.17
CA ARG A 407 25.07 6.22 19.11
C ARG A 407 25.65 7.60 19.35
N ASN A 408 26.26 7.81 20.47
CA ASN A 408 26.97 9.03 20.81
C ASN A 408 27.97 9.33 19.68
N ALA A 409 27.69 10.36 18.89
CA ALA A 409 28.61 10.89 17.87
C ALA A 409 29.87 11.54 18.49
N GLY A 410 30.18 11.24 19.73
CA GLY A 410 31.21 11.89 20.55
C GLY A 410 32.37 11.03 21.01
N ALA A 411 32.44 9.73 20.63
CA ALA A 411 33.49 8.85 21.19
C ALA A 411 34.77 8.74 20.33
N ASN A 412 35.02 9.64 19.38
CA ASN A 412 36.27 9.69 18.62
C ASN A 412 36.84 11.11 18.49
N ARG A 413 37.02 11.79 19.62
CA ARG A 413 37.83 13.00 19.68
C ARG A 413 38.74 12.96 20.90
N ASP A 414 39.42 11.89 21.16
CA ASP A 414 40.59 11.82 22.04
C ASP A 414 41.22 10.43 21.90
N SER A 415 42.03 10.27 20.84
CA SER A 415 43.19 9.36 20.80
C SER A 415 44.11 9.76 19.65
#